data_cc64ca983f0ac89b22fb0ed3bf1d139d
#
_entry.id   cc64ca983f0ac89b22fb0ed3bf1d139d
#
_cell.length_a   1.000
_cell.length_b   1.000
_cell.length_c   1.000
_cell.angle_alpha   90.00
_cell.angle_beta   90.00
_cell.angle_gamma   90.00
#
_symmetry.space_group_name_H-M   'P 1'
#
loop_
_entity.id
_entity.type
_entity.pdbx_description
1 polymer ?
#
loop_
_entity_poly.entity_id
_entity_poly.type
_entity_poly.pdbx_seq_one_letter_code
_entity_poly.pdbx_strand_id
1 'polypeptide(L)'
;MVQFAKQFPERFFDVAIAEQHAVTLAAGMACEGLKPVVAIYSTFLQRGYDQLVHDVALQNLDVTFGIDRAGLVGEDGPTHAGAYDYAFMRTVPNMVIMAPKDENECRQMLHTGYLYNGPAAIRYPRGNGIGVEIQQQLTALEIGKAEIVAGFNEQQDEQISILAFGSRVTAAIEAAQSLTQLHEVGVRVVNMRFVKPLDEQMITALASTTSLFVTVEEHAVMAGAGSAVNELSLIHI
;
A
#
# COMPACT_ATOMS: atom_id res chain seq x y z
N MET A 1 5.22 6.27 -17.74
CA MET A 1 6.70 6.21 -18.02
C MET A 1 7.08 6.88 -19.35
N VAL A 2 6.31 6.71 -20.46
CA VAL A 2 6.66 7.27 -21.79
C VAL A 2 6.91 8.79 -21.77
N GLN A 3 6.07 9.56 -21.09
CA GLN A 3 6.26 11.01 -20.98
C GLN A 3 7.52 11.37 -20.18
N PHE A 4 7.77 10.66 -19.09
CA PHE A 4 8.97 10.84 -18.26
C PHE A 4 10.24 10.54 -19.07
N ALA A 5 10.28 9.42 -19.79
CA ALA A 5 11.41 9.06 -20.64
C ALA A 5 11.71 10.10 -21.74
N LYS A 6 10.67 10.73 -22.30
CA LYS A 6 10.84 11.80 -23.29
C LYS A 6 11.35 13.10 -22.67
N GLN A 7 10.91 13.43 -21.46
CA GLN A 7 11.23 14.68 -20.77
C GLN A 7 12.59 14.61 -20.08
N PHE A 8 12.97 13.43 -19.55
CA PHE A 8 14.19 13.20 -18.79
C PHE A 8 14.91 11.94 -19.24
N PRO A 9 15.41 11.90 -20.52
CA PRO A 9 16.01 10.69 -21.08
C PRO A 9 17.26 10.21 -20.30
N GLU A 10 18.01 11.13 -19.71
CA GLU A 10 19.22 10.83 -18.91
C GLU A 10 18.88 10.29 -17.50
N ARG A 11 17.61 10.29 -17.11
CA ARG A 11 17.12 9.76 -15.82
C ARG A 11 16.21 8.56 -15.99
N PHE A 12 16.08 8.04 -17.20
CA PHE A 12 15.22 6.91 -17.50
C PHE A 12 16.04 5.74 -18.03
N PHE A 13 15.93 4.61 -17.34
CA PHE A 13 16.64 3.39 -17.67
C PHE A 13 15.63 2.30 -18.00
N ASP A 14 15.52 1.93 -19.26
CA ASP A 14 14.72 0.78 -19.67
C ASP A 14 15.58 -0.48 -19.59
N VAL A 15 15.25 -1.32 -18.63
CA VAL A 15 15.97 -2.57 -18.35
C VAL A 15 15.33 -3.77 -19.05
N ALA A 16 14.39 -3.53 -19.97
CA ALA A 16 13.60 -4.57 -20.63
C ALA A 16 12.89 -5.49 -19.63
N ILE A 17 12.67 -6.76 -19.98
CA ILE A 17 12.02 -7.75 -19.09
C ILE A 17 13.11 -8.45 -18.28
N ALA A 18 13.72 -7.71 -17.35
CA ALA A 18 14.82 -8.19 -16.52
C ALA A 18 14.67 -7.69 -15.07
N GLU A 19 13.71 -8.25 -14.37
CA GLU A 19 13.25 -7.80 -13.05
C GLU A 19 14.37 -7.83 -12.00
N GLN A 20 15.18 -8.90 -11.97
CA GLN A 20 16.32 -9.00 -11.06
C GLN A 20 17.33 -7.89 -11.32
N HIS A 21 17.64 -7.66 -12.63
CA HIS A 21 18.55 -6.60 -13.01
C HIS A 21 18.03 -5.21 -12.61
N ALA A 22 16.72 -4.96 -12.78
CA ALA A 22 16.11 -3.70 -12.37
C ALA A 22 16.35 -3.40 -10.89
N VAL A 23 16.15 -4.38 -10.03
CA VAL A 23 16.30 -4.22 -8.57
C VAL A 23 17.78 -4.07 -8.20
N THR A 24 18.67 -4.90 -8.73
CA THR A 24 20.13 -4.81 -8.46
C THR A 24 20.73 -3.51 -8.99
N LEU A 25 20.32 -3.06 -10.18
CA LEU A 25 20.74 -1.76 -10.73
C LEU A 25 20.33 -0.60 -9.81
N ALA A 26 19.08 -0.61 -9.35
CA ALA A 26 18.59 0.39 -8.41
C ALA A 26 19.38 0.35 -7.08
N ALA A 27 19.68 -0.83 -6.55
CA ALA A 27 20.52 -0.98 -5.37
C ALA A 27 21.91 -0.35 -5.57
N GLY A 28 22.57 -0.64 -6.71
CA GLY A 28 23.85 -0.02 -7.06
C GLY A 28 23.79 1.49 -7.15
N MET A 29 22.73 2.04 -7.76
CA MET A 29 22.50 3.50 -7.81
C MET A 29 22.32 4.09 -6.43
N ALA A 30 21.59 3.41 -5.55
CA ALA A 30 21.38 3.87 -4.17
C ALA A 30 22.66 3.85 -3.33
N CYS A 31 23.58 2.90 -3.57
CA CYS A 31 24.92 2.87 -2.94
C CYS A 31 25.74 4.13 -3.27
N GLU A 32 25.53 4.71 -4.46
CA GLU A 32 26.18 5.96 -4.89
C GLU A 32 25.40 7.23 -4.50
N GLY A 33 24.42 7.10 -3.61
CA GLY A 33 23.64 8.23 -3.08
C GLY A 33 22.53 8.75 -4.00
N LEU A 34 22.20 8.01 -5.07
CA LEU A 34 21.04 8.33 -5.90
C LEU A 34 19.76 7.80 -5.22
N LYS A 35 18.61 8.34 -5.64
CA LYS A 35 17.29 7.90 -5.19
C LYS A 35 16.51 7.28 -6.35
N PRO A 36 16.77 6.01 -6.68
CA PRO A 36 16.10 5.36 -7.79
C PRO A 36 14.64 5.02 -7.47
N VAL A 37 13.80 5.09 -8.52
CA VAL A 37 12.42 4.62 -8.49
C VAL A 37 12.29 3.44 -9.43
N VAL A 38 11.95 2.27 -8.91
CA VAL A 38 11.70 1.05 -9.68
C VAL A 38 10.21 0.94 -9.97
N ALA A 39 9.81 1.12 -11.22
CA ALA A 39 8.43 0.91 -11.67
C ALA A 39 8.28 -0.53 -12.19
N ILE A 40 7.53 -1.35 -11.45
CA ILE A 40 7.44 -2.78 -11.70
C ILE A 40 6.03 -3.29 -11.40
N TYR A 41 5.56 -4.34 -12.12
CA TYR A 41 4.30 -4.99 -11.78
C TYR A 41 4.45 -5.87 -10.54
N SER A 42 3.39 -5.92 -9.73
CA SER A 42 3.33 -6.76 -8.52
C SER A 42 3.75 -8.20 -8.80
N THR A 43 3.15 -8.84 -9.81
CA THR A 43 3.48 -10.22 -10.17
C THR A 43 4.91 -10.40 -10.66
N PHE A 44 5.50 -9.41 -11.31
CA PHE A 44 6.86 -9.51 -11.86
C PHE A 44 7.95 -9.25 -10.83
N LEU A 45 7.65 -8.49 -9.77
CA LEU A 45 8.57 -8.32 -8.65
C LEU A 45 8.89 -9.65 -7.96
N GLN A 46 8.05 -10.67 -8.08
CA GLN A 46 8.35 -12.03 -7.57
C GLN A 46 9.69 -12.57 -8.10
N ARG A 47 10.06 -12.25 -9.36
CA ARG A 47 11.35 -12.66 -9.93
C ARG A 47 12.53 -11.88 -9.36
N GLY A 48 12.30 -10.68 -8.84
CA GLY A 48 13.31 -9.84 -8.19
C GLY A 48 13.27 -9.93 -6.66
N TYR A 49 12.59 -10.92 -6.08
CA TYR A 49 12.41 -11.03 -4.63
C TYR A 49 13.73 -11.21 -3.88
N ASP A 50 14.61 -12.08 -4.37
CA ASP A 50 15.93 -12.27 -3.75
C ASP A 50 16.73 -10.96 -3.74
N GLN A 51 16.75 -10.23 -4.86
CA GLN A 51 17.42 -8.94 -4.97
C GLN A 51 16.78 -7.87 -4.09
N LEU A 52 15.45 -7.87 -3.96
CA LEU A 52 14.75 -6.99 -3.03
C LEU A 52 15.21 -7.22 -1.59
N VAL A 53 15.33 -8.48 -1.17
CA VAL A 53 15.78 -8.84 0.17
C VAL A 53 17.26 -8.52 0.34
N HIS A 54 18.12 -9.12 -0.50
CA HIS A 54 19.57 -9.15 -0.32
C HIS A 54 20.21 -7.82 -0.74
N ASP A 55 19.88 -7.30 -1.94
CA ASP A 55 20.59 -6.15 -2.48
C ASP A 55 20.05 -4.82 -1.93
N VAL A 56 18.75 -4.75 -1.58
CA VAL A 56 18.10 -3.51 -1.15
C VAL A 56 17.81 -3.50 0.34
N ALA A 57 16.96 -4.41 0.83
CA ALA A 57 16.36 -4.25 2.14
C ALA A 57 17.31 -4.56 3.30
N LEU A 58 18.14 -5.61 3.21
CA LEU A 58 19.12 -5.93 4.25
C LEU A 58 20.16 -4.82 4.40
N GLN A 59 20.47 -4.11 3.32
CA GLN A 59 21.38 -2.98 3.32
C GLN A 59 20.69 -1.64 3.65
N ASN A 60 19.38 -1.65 3.85
CA ASN A 60 18.54 -0.48 4.07
C ASN A 60 18.75 0.63 3.03
N LEU A 61 18.85 0.25 1.76
CA LEU A 61 19.09 1.20 0.67
C LEU A 61 17.83 2.00 0.31
N ASP A 62 18.02 3.25 -0.05
CA ASP A 62 16.98 4.21 -0.40
C ASP A 62 16.47 3.96 -1.83
N VAL A 63 15.61 2.95 -1.98
CA VAL A 63 14.97 2.57 -3.24
C VAL A 63 13.45 2.65 -3.09
N THR A 64 12.81 3.43 -3.96
CA THR A 64 11.35 3.54 -4.00
C THR A 64 10.78 2.61 -5.08
N PHE A 65 9.85 1.73 -4.71
CA PHE A 65 9.17 0.81 -5.62
C PHE A 65 7.77 1.32 -5.92
N GLY A 66 7.50 1.68 -7.18
CA GLY A 66 6.16 1.90 -7.71
C GLY A 66 5.59 0.59 -8.25
N ILE A 67 4.73 -0.08 -7.45
CA ILE A 67 4.22 -1.42 -7.76
C ILE A 67 2.85 -1.30 -8.42
N ASP A 68 2.84 -1.49 -9.72
CA ASP A 68 1.64 -1.46 -10.56
C ASP A 68 0.96 -2.84 -10.61
N ARG A 69 -0.28 -2.89 -11.02
CA ARG A 69 -1.11 -4.11 -11.14
C ARG A 69 -1.21 -4.90 -9.84
N ALA A 70 -1.35 -4.20 -8.75
CA ALA A 70 -1.65 -4.81 -7.48
C ALA A 70 -3.11 -5.32 -7.45
N GLY A 71 -3.32 -6.47 -6.83
CA GLY A 71 -4.64 -7.08 -6.74
C GLY A 71 -5.10 -7.78 -8.04
N LEU A 72 -6.41 -7.78 -8.27
CA LEU A 72 -7.02 -8.37 -9.46
C LEU A 72 -6.87 -7.43 -10.67
N VAL A 73 -6.53 -8.00 -11.81
CA VAL A 73 -6.13 -7.25 -13.02
C VAL A 73 -7.09 -7.43 -14.21
N GLY A 74 -8.22 -8.11 -14.00
CA GLY A 74 -9.25 -8.30 -15.01
C GLY A 74 -8.74 -9.02 -16.26
N GLU A 75 -8.79 -8.37 -17.39
CA GLU A 75 -8.43 -8.94 -18.70
C GLU A 75 -6.96 -9.35 -18.85
N ASP A 76 -6.04 -8.83 -18.03
CA ASP A 76 -4.63 -9.26 -18.04
C ASP A 76 -4.49 -10.72 -17.57
N GLY A 77 -5.51 -11.26 -16.91
CA GLY A 77 -5.62 -12.66 -16.54
C GLY A 77 -4.83 -13.07 -15.30
N PRO A 78 -4.88 -14.37 -14.95
CA PRO A 78 -4.34 -14.87 -13.68
C PRO A 78 -2.82 -14.77 -13.58
N THR A 79 -2.10 -14.75 -14.70
CA THR A 79 -0.63 -14.63 -14.72
C THR A 79 -0.13 -13.25 -14.34
N HIS A 80 -1.01 -12.25 -14.35
CA HIS A 80 -0.70 -10.86 -14.00
C HIS A 80 -1.33 -10.42 -12.67
N ALA A 81 -2.10 -11.29 -12.00
CA ALA A 81 -2.71 -10.98 -10.73
C ALA A 81 -1.66 -10.68 -9.64
N GLY A 82 -1.77 -9.50 -9.03
CA GLY A 82 -0.86 -9.01 -7.99
C GLY A 82 -1.39 -9.33 -6.59
N ALA A 83 -1.60 -10.61 -6.29
CA ALA A 83 -2.25 -11.04 -5.05
C ALA A 83 -1.28 -11.56 -3.99
N TYR A 84 0.04 -11.42 -4.16
CA TYR A 84 1.04 -12.02 -3.28
C TYR A 84 2.11 -11.03 -2.76
N ASP A 85 2.11 -9.81 -3.24
CA ASP A 85 3.14 -8.80 -2.97
C ASP A 85 3.19 -8.38 -1.49
N TYR A 86 2.07 -8.19 -0.80
CA TYR A 86 2.08 -7.96 0.64
C TYR A 86 2.75 -9.12 1.38
N ALA A 87 2.38 -10.36 1.04
CA ALA A 87 2.87 -11.54 1.72
C ALA A 87 4.40 -11.62 1.71
N PHE A 88 5.04 -11.46 0.56
CA PHE A 88 6.49 -11.55 0.49
C PHE A 88 7.21 -10.27 0.94
N MET A 89 6.62 -9.08 0.77
CA MET A 89 7.26 -7.84 1.22
C MET A 89 7.12 -7.60 2.73
N ARG A 90 6.05 -8.08 3.37
CA ARG A 90 5.87 -7.90 4.83
C ARG A 90 6.97 -8.57 5.65
N THR A 91 7.53 -9.67 5.18
CA THR A 91 8.62 -10.39 5.85
C THR A 91 9.98 -9.69 5.70
N VAL A 92 10.11 -8.80 4.72
CA VAL A 92 11.38 -8.13 4.39
C VAL A 92 11.70 -7.03 5.41
N PRO A 93 12.90 -7.00 6.04
CA PRO A 93 13.25 -5.98 7.02
C PRO A 93 13.34 -4.58 6.38
N ASN A 94 13.21 -3.54 7.20
CA ASN A 94 13.32 -2.13 6.81
C ASN A 94 12.31 -1.62 5.79
N MET A 95 11.48 -2.49 5.22
CA MET A 95 10.53 -2.18 4.16
C MET A 95 9.33 -1.40 4.68
N VAL A 96 9.03 -0.25 4.06
CA VAL A 96 7.75 0.47 4.21
C VAL A 96 6.82 0.09 3.06
N ILE A 97 5.58 -0.30 3.37
CA ILE A 97 4.59 -0.73 2.36
C ILE A 97 3.35 0.14 2.48
N MET A 98 3.06 0.87 1.41
CA MET A 98 1.98 1.83 1.30
C MET A 98 0.93 1.41 0.26
N ALA A 99 -0.34 1.66 0.55
CA ALA A 99 -1.46 1.34 -0.32
C ALA A 99 -2.40 2.55 -0.41
N PRO A 100 -2.31 3.37 -1.46
CA PRO A 100 -3.12 4.57 -1.62
C PRO A 100 -4.58 4.24 -1.92
N LYS A 101 -5.51 5.01 -1.31
CA LYS A 101 -6.95 4.90 -1.58
C LYS A 101 -7.36 5.49 -2.93
N ASP A 102 -6.61 6.48 -3.41
CA ASP A 102 -6.88 7.24 -4.63
C ASP A 102 -5.60 7.77 -5.28
N GLU A 103 -5.72 8.43 -6.44
CA GLU A 103 -4.61 8.97 -7.20
C GLU A 103 -3.90 10.14 -6.51
N ASN A 104 -4.60 10.93 -5.71
CA ASN A 104 -3.97 11.99 -4.92
C ASN A 104 -3.10 11.42 -3.81
N GLU A 105 -3.63 10.46 -3.06
CA GLU A 105 -2.86 9.77 -2.02
C GLU A 105 -1.68 8.99 -2.61
N CYS A 106 -1.85 8.36 -3.80
CA CYS A 106 -0.76 7.72 -4.53
C CYS A 106 0.40 8.69 -4.80
N ARG A 107 0.08 9.90 -5.25
CA ARG A 107 1.08 10.96 -5.47
C ARG A 107 1.80 11.38 -4.19
N GLN A 108 1.06 11.50 -3.07
CA GLN A 108 1.64 11.83 -1.77
C GLN A 108 2.51 10.68 -1.22
N MET A 109 2.08 9.44 -1.41
CA MET A 109 2.85 8.26 -1.00
C MET A 109 4.13 8.06 -1.80
N LEU A 110 4.11 8.35 -3.11
CA LEU A 110 5.34 8.37 -3.93
C LEU A 110 6.33 9.40 -3.42
N HIS A 111 5.84 10.59 -3.04
CA HIS A 111 6.67 11.62 -2.42
C HIS A 111 7.20 11.18 -1.04
N THR A 112 6.34 10.55 -0.23
CA THR A 112 6.73 9.99 1.08
C THR A 112 7.83 8.94 0.94
N GLY A 113 7.68 7.99 0.01
CA GLY A 113 8.69 6.98 -0.27
C GLY A 113 10.01 7.57 -0.75
N TYR A 114 9.95 8.59 -1.63
CA TYR A 114 11.16 9.31 -2.09
C TYR A 114 11.91 10.05 -0.97
N LEU A 115 11.20 10.53 0.04
CA LEU A 115 11.81 11.21 1.19
C LEU A 115 12.26 10.25 2.29
N TYR A 116 11.74 9.04 2.31
CA TYR A 116 12.13 8.03 3.28
C TYR A 116 13.56 7.55 3.02
N ASN A 117 14.34 7.38 4.08
CA ASN A 117 15.71 6.86 4.00
C ASN A 117 15.72 5.34 4.21
N GLY A 118 15.36 4.61 3.18
CA GLY A 118 15.25 3.16 3.17
C GLY A 118 14.30 2.67 2.09
N PRO A 119 14.06 1.36 1.99
CA PRO A 119 13.20 0.79 0.95
C PRO A 119 11.73 1.06 1.21
N ALA A 120 11.05 1.64 0.23
CA ALA A 120 9.62 1.95 0.28
C ALA A 120 8.88 1.42 -0.95
N ALA A 121 7.71 0.83 -0.75
CA ALA A 121 6.84 0.35 -1.81
C ALA A 121 5.49 1.06 -1.78
N ILE A 122 5.06 1.58 -2.92
CA ILE A 122 3.73 2.13 -3.15
C ILE A 122 3.00 1.19 -4.12
N ARG A 123 1.95 0.57 -3.65
CA ARG A 123 1.23 -0.48 -4.35
C ARG A 123 -0.14 0.01 -4.79
N TYR A 124 -0.41 0.01 -6.10
CA TYR A 124 -1.65 0.52 -6.69
C TYR A 124 -2.20 -0.43 -7.78
N PRO A 125 -3.54 -0.45 -7.99
CA PRO A 125 -4.18 -1.36 -8.92
C PRO A 125 -3.98 -0.93 -10.38
N ARG A 126 -4.30 -1.85 -11.30
CA ARG A 126 -4.55 -1.54 -12.71
C ARG A 126 -5.88 -0.81 -12.84
N GLY A 127 -5.92 0.30 -13.54
CA GLY A 127 -7.14 1.04 -13.81
C GLY A 127 -6.96 2.55 -13.81
N ASN A 128 -8.08 3.24 -13.85
CA ASN A 128 -8.14 4.69 -13.71
C ASN A 128 -8.38 5.05 -12.24
N GLY A 129 -7.90 6.21 -11.82
CA GLY A 129 -8.28 6.81 -10.57
C GLY A 129 -9.78 7.13 -10.52
N ILE A 130 -10.30 7.35 -9.33
CA ILE A 130 -11.74 7.68 -9.12
C ILE A 130 -12.08 9.13 -9.45
N GLY A 131 -11.08 9.94 -9.83
CA GLY A 131 -11.27 11.32 -10.27
C GLY A 131 -11.24 12.35 -9.15
N VAL A 132 -10.48 12.09 -8.09
CA VAL A 132 -10.30 13.09 -7.01
C VAL A 132 -9.43 14.26 -7.45
N GLU A 133 -9.62 15.41 -6.80
CA GLU A 133 -8.76 16.57 -7.01
C GLU A 133 -7.33 16.27 -6.57
N ILE A 134 -6.39 16.54 -7.46
CA ILE A 134 -4.96 16.38 -7.18
C ILE A 134 -4.40 17.64 -6.52
N GLN A 135 -3.94 17.50 -5.29
CA GLN A 135 -3.30 18.60 -4.57
C GLN A 135 -2.04 19.07 -5.28
N GLN A 136 -1.89 20.38 -5.45
CA GLN A 136 -0.70 20.97 -6.08
C GLN A 136 0.57 20.74 -5.24
N GLN A 137 0.44 20.91 -3.94
CA GLN A 137 1.55 20.71 -3.01
C GLN A 137 1.78 19.21 -2.74
N LEU A 138 3.05 18.80 -2.77
CA LEU A 138 3.48 17.52 -2.28
C LEU A 138 3.62 17.56 -0.77
N THR A 139 2.93 16.67 -0.08
CA THR A 139 2.98 16.53 1.38
C THR A 139 3.36 15.09 1.72
N ALA A 140 4.42 14.93 2.50
CA ALA A 140 4.78 13.62 3.00
C ALA A 140 3.76 13.18 4.06
N LEU A 141 3.35 11.91 3.99
CA LEU A 141 2.50 11.29 5.00
C LEU A 141 3.36 10.82 6.18
N GLU A 142 2.80 10.89 7.37
CA GLU A 142 3.43 10.29 8.54
C GLU A 142 3.40 8.76 8.41
N ILE A 143 4.59 8.15 8.42
CA ILE A 143 4.73 6.70 8.20
C ILE A 143 4.06 5.92 9.32
N GLY A 144 3.26 4.92 8.94
CA GLY A 144 2.52 4.07 9.87
C GLY A 144 1.30 4.74 10.49
N LYS A 145 0.78 5.84 9.90
CA LYS A 145 -0.44 6.51 10.38
C LYS A 145 -1.63 6.30 9.45
N ALA A 146 -2.67 5.73 10.02
CA ALA A 146 -3.98 5.57 9.41
C ALA A 146 -4.85 6.83 9.55
N GLU A 147 -5.97 6.87 8.85
CA GLU A 147 -6.93 7.97 8.86
C GLU A 147 -8.37 7.44 8.95
N ILE A 148 -9.16 7.94 9.90
CA ILE A 148 -10.61 7.71 9.89
C ILE A 148 -11.21 8.57 8.77
N VAL A 149 -11.77 7.93 7.75
CA VAL A 149 -12.29 8.60 6.55
C VAL A 149 -13.81 8.70 6.53
N ALA A 150 -14.50 7.90 7.33
CA ALA A 150 -15.95 7.97 7.50
C ALA A 150 -16.38 7.41 8.86
N GLY A 151 -17.47 7.95 9.39
CA GLY A 151 -18.16 7.44 10.58
C GLY A 151 -19.66 7.67 10.43
N PHE A 152 -20.45 6.64 10.70
CA PHE A 152 -21.91 6.64 10.62
C PHE A 152 -22.49 6.08 11.91
N ASN A 153 -23.49 6.78 12.50
CA ASN A 153 -24.15 6.36 13.75
C ASN A 153 -23.19 5.99 14.89
N GLU A 154 -22.14 6.77 15.09
CA GLU A 154 -21.07 6.47 16.07
C GLU A 154 -21.55 6.47 17.54
N GLN A 155 -22.79 6.88 17.82
CA GLN A 155 -23.41 6.85 19.15
C GLN A 155 -24.08 5.51 19.47
N GLN A 156 -24.14 4.59 18.52
CA GLN A 156 -24.68 3.24 18.76
C GLN A 156 -23.73 2.41 19.61
N ASP A 157 -24.28 1.53 20.44
CA ASP A 157 -23.49 0.65 21.33
C ASP A 157 -22.67 -0.38 20.53
N GLU A 158 -23.25 -0.89 19.41
CA GLU A 158 -22.54 -1.79 18.50
C GLU A 158 -21.82 -1.00 17.41
N GLN A 159 -20.50 -1.08 17.45
CA GLN A 159 -19.62 -0.40 16.50
C GLN A 159 -18.87 -1.42 15.66
N ILE A 160 -18.94 -1.25 14.34
CA ILE A 160 -18.12 -1.99 13.38
C ILE A 160 -17.03 -1.05 12.88
N SER A 161 -15.78 -1.50 12.94
CA SER A 161 -14.66 -0.76 12.32
C SER A 161 -14.14 -1.52 11.08
N ILE A 162 -14.27 -0.90 9.92
CA ILE A 162 -13.77 -1.44 8.65
C ILE A 162 -12.37 -0.87 8.41
N LEU A 163 -11.36 -1.74 8.50
CA LEU A 163 -9.97 -1.42 8.23
C LEU A 163 -9.67 -1.70 6.75
N ALA A 164 -9.72 -0.67 5.92
CA ALA A 164 -9.61 -0.79 4.47
C ALA A 164 -8.20 -0.40 3.97
N PHE A 165 -7.68 -1.17 3.02
CA PHE A 165 -6.37 -0.96 2.43
C PHE A 165 -6.47 -0.63 0.94
N GLY A 166 -5.82 0.47 0.54
CA GLY A 166 -5.70 0.88 -0.85
C GLY A 166 -7.06 1.22 -1.51
N SER A 167 -7.22 0.84 -2.75
CA SER A 167 -8.42 1.14 -3.56
C SER A 167 -9.75 0.62 -2.98
N ARG A 168 -9.69 -0.25 -1.97
CA ARG A 168 -10.90 -0.79 -1.31
C ARG A 168 -11.56 0.20 -0.35
N VAL A 169 -10.91 1.30 0.00
CA VAL A 169 -11.44 2.32 0.91
C VAL A 169 -12.78 2.90 0.41
N THR A 170 -12.89 3.23 -0.87
CA THR A 170 -14.14 3.77 -1.44
C THR A 170 -15.29 2.78 -1.30
N ALA A 171 -15.09 1.52 -1.68
CA ALA A 171 -16.10 0.48 -1.54
C ALA A 171 -16.44 0.21 -0.06
N ALA A 172 -15.49 0.34 0.85
CA ALA A 172 -15.74 0.22 2.29
C ALA A 172 -16.64 1.34 2.82
N ILE A 173 -16.47 2.58 2.34
CA ILE A 173 -17.32 3.72 2.70
C ILE A 173 -18.78 3.48 2.23
N GLU A 174 -18.95 3.03 0.98
CA GLU A 174 -20.26 2.70 0.41
C GLU A 174 -20.94 1.56 1.18
N ALA A 175 -20.20 0.52 1.53
CA ALA A 175 -20.70 -0.59 2.33
C ALA A 175 -21.08 -0.14 3.75
N ALA A 176 -20.28 0.71 4.39
CA ALA A 176 -20.56 1.25 5.71
C ALA A 176 -21.86 2.06 5.72
N GLN A 177 -22.05 2.92 4.72
CA GLN A 177 -23.26 3.69 4.56
C GLN A 177 -24.50 2.79 4.40
N SER A 178 -24.40 1.76 3.57
CA SER A 178 -25.47 0.79 3.33
C SER A 178 -25.83 -0.02 4.59
N LEU A 179 -24.80 -0.50 5.32
CA LEU A 179 -25.00 -1.23 6.58
C LEU A 179 -25.70 -0.38 7.63
N THR A 180 -25.28 0.86 7.79
CA THR A 180 -25.91 1.80 8.74
C THR A 180 -27.38 2.05 8.39
N GLN A 181 -27.71 2.22 7.11
CA GLN A 181 -29.09 2.47 6.66
C GLN A 181 -29.99 1.25 6.83
N LEU A 182 -29.46 0.03 6.62
CA LEU A 182 -30.27 -1.20 6.64
C LEU A 182 -30.40 -1.79 8.05
N HIS A 183 -29.42 -1.63 8.91
CA HIS A 183 -29.31 -2.34 10.18
C HIS A 183 -29.17 -1.43 11.40
N GLU A 184 -29.14 -0.11 11.21
CA GLU A 184 -29.04 0.89 12.29
C GLU A 184 -27.79 0.72 13.19
N VAL A 185 -26.74 0.04 12.70
CA VAL A 185 -25.48 -0.16 13.42
C VAL A 185 -24.54 1.03 13.22
N GLY A 186 -23.67 1.26 14.18
CA GLY A 186 -22.57 2.20 14.04
C GLY A 186 -21.43 1.61 13.20
N VAL A 187 -20.97 2.32 12.17
CA VAL A 187 -19.88 1.85 11.31
C VAL A 187 -18.87 2.94 11.11
N ARG A 188 -17.60 2.60 11.31
CA ARG A 188 -16.45 3.47 11.05
C ARG A 188 -15.57 2.85 9.97
N VAL A 189 -15.05 3.69 9.07
CA VAL A 189 -14.10 3.26 8.03
C VAL A 189 -12.77 3.93 8.27
N VAL A 190 -11.72 3.12 8.34
CA VAL A 190 -10.34 3.54 8.50
C VAL A 190 -9.58 3.24 7.22
N ASN A 191 -9.01 4.26 6.59
CA ASN A 191 -8.00 4.11 5.57
C ASN A 191 -6.66 3.79 6.24
N MET A 192 -6.23 2.55 6.14
CA MET A 192 -5.02 2.09 6.83
C MET A 192 -3.73 2.63 6.23
N ARG A 193 -3.74 3.06 4.97
CA ARG A 193 -2.59 3.65 4.26
C ARG A 193 -1.36 2.76 4.21
N PHE A 194 -0.94 2.22 5.34
CA PHE A 194 0.28 1.44 5.51
C PHE A 194 -0.04 -0.01 5.88
N VAL A 195 0.52 -0.94 5.13
CA VAL A 195 0.51 -2.36 5.46
C VAL A 195 1.68 -2.69 6.40
N LYS A 196 2.77 -1.93 6.25
CA LYS A 196 3.96 -2.00 7.11
C LYS A 196 4.65 -0.62 7.15
N PRO A 197 4.86 -0.05 8.37
CA PRO A 197 4.28 -0.52 9.63
C PRO A 197 2.77 -0.27 9.69
N LEU A 198 2.04 -1.09 10.43
CA LEU A 198 0.63 -0.82 10.77
C LEU A 198 0.53 0.32 11.78
N ASP A 199 -0.60 1.04 11.77
CA ASP A 199 -0.97 1.94 12.87
C ASP A 199 -1.56 1.14 14.03
N GLU A 200 -0.68 0.52 14.82
CA GLU A 200 -1.04 -0.27 16.00
C GLU A 200 -1.78 0.58 17.04
N GLN A 201 -1.42 1.85 17.16
CA GLN A 201 -2.06 2.78 18.10
C GLN A 201 -3.53 3.03 17.72
N MET A 202 -3.81 3.25 16.43
CA MET A 202 -5.16 3.43 15.91
C MET A 202 -6.00 2.17 16.17
N ILE A 203 -5.49 0.99 15.81
CA ILE A 203 -6.21 -0.28 15.98
C ILE A 203 -6.50 -0.54 17.46
N THR A 204 -5.50 -0.36 18.33
CA THR A 204 -5.66 -0.56 19.79
C THR A 204 -6.66 0.44 20.39
N ALA A 205 -6.60 1.71 19.98
CA ALA A 205 -7.56 2.71 20.46
C ALA A 205 -9.00 2.38 20.04
N LEU A 206 -9.18 1.90 18.81
CA LEU A 206 -10.50 1.50 18.30
C LEU A 206 -11.04 0.25 18.97
N ALA A 207 -10.18 -0.67 19.43
CA ALA A 207 -10.60 -1.93 20.05
C ALA A 207 -11.48 -1.71 21.28
N SER A 208 -11.33 -0.60 22.00
CA SER A 208 -12.15 -0.27 23.16
C SER A 208 -13.61 0.09 22.83
N THR A 209 -13.89 0.46 21.60
CA THR A 209 -15.23 0.90 21.15
C THR A 209 -15.75 0.08 19.96
N THR A 210 -15.03 -0.95 19.51
CA THR A 210 -15.37 -1.75 18.34
C THR A 210 -15.75 -3.15 18.76
N SER A 211 -16.97 -3.57 18.40
CA SER A 211 -17.47 -4.94 18.62
C SER A 211 -16.98 -5.90 17.53
N LEU A 212 -16.74 -5.40 16.31
CA LEU A 212 -16.31 -6.19 15.17
C LEU A 212 -15.34 -5.40 14.28
N PHE A 213 -14.13 -5.93 14.10
CA PHE A 213 -13.22 -5.46 13.06
C PHE A 213 -13.43 -6.25 11.77
N VAL A 214 -13.51 -5.53 10.64
CA VAL A 214 -13.57 -6.10 9.29
C VAL A 214 -12.38 -5.56 8.50
N THR A 215 -11.52 -6.43 8.00
CA THR A 215 -10.41 -6.03 7.12
C THR A 215 -10.81 -6.19 5.65
N VAL A 216 -10.52 -5.18 4.83
CA VAL A 216 -10.83 -5.20 3.40
C VAL A 216 -9.57 -4.85 2.61
N GLU A 217 -9.12 -5.78 1.79
CA GLU A 217 -7.93 -5.66 0.96
C GLU A 217 -8.10 -6.36 -0.38
N GLU A 218 -7.24 -6.06 -1.33
CA GLU A 218 -7.19 -6.73 -2.64
C GLU A 218 -5.92 -7.57 -2.74
N HIS A 219 -5.89 -8.68 -1.98
CA HIS A 219 -4.75 -9.57 -1.82
C HIS A 219 -5.21 -10.97 -1.41
N ALA A 220 -4.32 -11.95 -1.36
CA ALA A 220 -4.59 -13.23 -0.73
C ALA A 220 -4.75 -13.06 0.79
N VAL A 221 -5.68 -13.81 1.39
CA VAL A 221 -5.97 -13.75 2.84
C VAL A 221 -4.72 -14.09 3.66
N MET A 222 -4.01 -15.17 3.29
CA MET A 222 -2.79 -15.59 3.98
C MET A 222 -1.67 -14.56 3.78
N ALA A 223 -1.11 -14.11 4.90
CA ALA A 223 -0.05 -13.12 4.98
C ALA A 223 -0.36 -11.76 4.34
N GLY A 224 -1.63 -11.46 4.02
CA GLY A 224 -2.09 -10.16 3.57
C GLY A 224 -2.12 -9.12 4.68
N ALA A 225 -2.72 -7.97 4.41
CA ALA A 225 -2.84 -6.90 5.39
C ALA A 225 -3.79 -7.26 6.56
N GLY A 226 -4.86 -8.00 6.28
CA GLY A 226 -5.74 -8.55 7.32
C GLY A 226 -5.02 -9.53 8.25
N SER A 227 -4.08 -10.34 7.72
CA SER A 227 -3.22 -11.17 8.56
C SER A 227 -2.36 -10.34 9.51
N ALA A 228 -1.83 -9.20 9.05
CA ALA A 228 -1.06 -8.30 9.91
C ALA A 228 -1.90 -7.75 11.07
N VAL A 229 -3.16 -7.39 10.82
CA VAL A 229 -4.09 -6.96 11.86
C VAL A 229 -4.37 -8.09 12.86
N ASN A 230 -4.59 -9.32 12.38
CA ASN A 230 -4.79 -10.48 13.24
C ASN A 230 -3.57 -10.81 14.09
N GLU A 231 -2.36 -10.72 13.53
CA GLU A 231 -1.10 -10.92 14.28
C GLU A 231 -1.01 -9.93 15.45
N LEU A 232 -1.37 -8.67 15.24
CA LEU A 232 -1.43 -7.67 16.30
C LEU A 232 -2.51 -8.01 17.35
N SER A 233 -3.72 -8.39 16.92
CA SER A 233 -4.83 -8.66 17.82
C SER A 233 -4.59 -9.86 18.75
N LEU A 234 -3.88 -10.88 18.28
CA LEU A 234 -3.54 -12.07 19.08
C LEU A 234 -2.51 -11.79 20.19
N ILE A 235 -1.78 -10.67 20.08
CA ILE A 235 -0.71 -10.33 21.02
C ILE A 235 -1.11 -9.19 21.96
N HIS A 236 -1.94 -8.25 21.50
CA HIS A 236 -2.18 -6.97 22.18
C HIS A 236 -3.65 -6.67 22.52
N ILE A 237 -4.63 -7.46 22.04
CA ILE A 237 -6.06 -7.20 22.27
C ILE A 237 -6.75 -8.38 22.97
#